data_7aa4a5088b369ba703aa424bd2d9d0f7
#
_entry.id   7aa4a5088b369ba703aa424bd2d9d0f7
#
_cell.length_a   1.000
_cell.length_b   1.000
_cell.length_c   1.000
_cell.angle_alpha   90.00
_cell.angle_beta   90.00
_cell.angle_gamma   90.00
#
_symmetry.space_group_name_H-M   'P 1'
#
loop_
_entity.id
_entity.type
_entity.pdbx_description
1 polymer ?
#
loop_
_entity_poly.entity_id
_entity_poly.type
_entity_poly.pdbx_seq_one_letter_code
_entity_poly.pdbx_strand_id
1 'polypeptide(L)'
;DRRRFTAEAHLLRAYYYSELVKWFGTGLPLIDKPLDYRTIDQQMASVKKASYFETVQFIMNDCDAAINCDEMPMRITTGTQNQRVHKALAYAIKSRMAVYAASPLYCDGENHWDWAYEITKESLNALRDAGFKLYNTMVDTDLYGGSRAYFGPDRGYPRSMKRAAGIYNEYFCNDQSDTDSPNDMETIWQLPGGGGNFQTEGIGAIGQYKCGTNPSQEIVDCFETIDGEPILDLAKPYLDEETHLQPNYNPNNTKYNPEDPYANRDPRFYADIYYNGSKRYCWWPFPETADSPENYDSKNSNNNKGGIRTRVIATWEGEKWTGTAQTGRMFTRTGYFIRKFYDPRTSSDQVRNRSHHKDYRFAEILLNFAEAAIYSGHDDEAISAINEVRKRVSMPELPEDISHENLILRYKNERRVEFAFEEQRIFDVRRWHNPDENLATTDKWITKMSIQLKKNADGKPVDANGNVITDKTGAFVYIYTRKPAVYERHMWENKWLKFPIPLSEINRIRSLGGDDWQNPGW
;
A
#
# COMPACT_ATOMS: atom_id res chain seq x y z
N ASP A 1 2.13 -24.12 29.37
CA ASP A 1 0.93 -23.60 28.68
C ASP A 1 0.30 -22.38 29.35
N ARG A 2 0.13 -22.34 30.70
CA ARG A 2 -0.49 -21.20 31.37
C ARG A 2 0.26 -19.89 31.14
N ARG A 3 1.60 -19.88 31.24
CA ARG A 3 2.43 -18.68 31.01
C ARG A 3 2.30 -18.18 29.58
N ARG A 4 2.32 -19.08 28.60
CA ARG A 4 2.10 -18.75 27.20
C ARG A 4 0.72 -18.15 26.96
N PHE A 5 -0.35 -18.73 27.50
CA PHE A 5 -1.70 -18.16 27.34
C PHE A 5 -1.84 -16.76 27.96
N THR A 6 -1.19 -16.54 29.10
CA THR A 6 -1.16 -15.20 29.71
C THR A 6 -0.42 -14.20 28.80
N ALA A 7 0.74 -14.58 28.26
CA ALA A 7 1.50 -13.75 27.33
C ALA A 7 0.73 -13.47 26.02
N GLU A 8 0.03 -14.47 25.47
CA GLU A 8 -0.85 -14.27 24.31
C GLU A 8 -2.01 -13.30 24.62
N ALA A 9 -2.59 -13.37 25.81
CA ALA A 9 -3.64 -12.44 26.22
C ALA A 9 -3.13 -10.99 26.33
N HIS A 10 -1.93 -10.80 26.90
CA HIS A 10 -1.25 -9.50 26.90
C HIS A 10 -1.03 -8.99 25.48
N LEU A 11 -0.47 -9.81 24.59
CA LEU A 11 -0.18 -9.40 23.23
C LEU A 11 -1.45 -9.12 22.42
N LEU A 12 -2.52 -9.88 22.61
CA LEU A 12 -3.82 -9.59 21.99
C LEU A 12 -4.39 -8.26 22.49
N ARG A 13 -4.23 -7.95 23.78
CA ARG A 13 -4.63 -6.64 24.33
C ARG A 13 -3.81 -5.53 23.71
N ALA A 14 -2.48 -5.69 23.60
CA ALA A 14 -1.60 -4.75 22.91
C ALA A 14 -2.05 -4.51 21.47
N TYR A 15 -2.37 -5.57 20.72
CA TYR A 15 -2.84 -5.50 19.35
C TYR A 15 -4.14 -4.69 19.24
N TYR A 16 -5.16 -5.00 20.05
CA TYR A 16 -6.43 -4.27 20.01
C TYR A 16 -6.29 -2.81 20.44
N TYR A 17 -5.49 -2.53 21.47
CA TYR A 17 -5.20 -1.15 21.86
C TYR A 17 -4.44 -0.39 20.76
N SER A 18 -3.47 -1.02 20.07
CA SER A 18 -2.75 -0.41 18.96
C SER A 18 -3.67 -0.05 17.81
N GLU A 19 -4.63 -0.92 17.47
CA GLU A 19 -5.63 -0.63 16.45
C GLU A 19 -6.55 0.52 16.86
N LEU A 20 -7.02 0.54 18.11
CA LEU A 20 -7.88 1.61 18.59
C LEU A 20 -7.18 2.98 18.58
N VAL A 21 -5.93 3.09 19.05
CA VAL A 21 -5.20 4.38 19.01
C VAL A 21 -4.87 4.80 17.60
N LYS A 22 -4.57 3.84 16.70
CA LYS A 22 -4.35 4.10 15.28
C LYS A 22 -5.58 4.74 14.63
N TRP A 23 -6.76 4.17 14.85
CA TRP A 23 -8.01 4.65 14.24
C TRP A 23 -8.52 5.93 14.88
N PHE A 24 -8.59 6.01 16.21
CA PHE A 24 -9.17 7.17 16.89
C PHE A 24 -8.17 8.31 17.11
N GLY A 25 -6.87 8.05 17.02
CA GLY A 25 -5.83 9.08 17.14
C GLY A 25 -5.83 9.80 18.50
N THR A 26 -6.22 9.12 19.57
CA THR A 26 -6.32 9.66 20.92
C THR A 26 -5.96 8.59 21.95
N GLY A 27 -5.56 9.00 23.13
CA GLY A 27 -5.37 8.07 24.23
C GLY A 27 -6.67 7.39 24.64
N LEU A 28 -6.55 6.29 25.34
CA LEU A 28 -7.64 5.40 25.72
C LEU A 28 -7.69 5.20 27.22
N PRO A 29 -8.83 4.76 27.78
CA PRO A 29 -8.86 4.28 29.16
C PRO A 29 -8.03 2.99 29.28
N LEU A 30 -7.13 2.94 30.25
CA LEU A 30 -6.23 1.79 30.44
C LEU A 30 -6.90 0.76 31.38
N ILE A 31 -7.28 -0.38 30.81
CA ILE A 31 -7.91 -1.48 31.56
C ILE A 31 -6.87 -2.59 31.76
N ASP A 32 -6.28 -2.63 32.95
CA ASP A 32 -5.19 -3.55 33.33
C ASP A 32 -5.66 -4.82 34.06
N LYS A 33 -6.93 -4.82 34.52
CA LYS A 33 -7.53 -5.92 35.27
C LYS A 33 -8.98 -6.15 34.88
N PRO A 34 -9.53 -7.35 35.11
CA PRO A 34 -10.94 -7.63 34.88
C PRO A 34 -11.85 -6.68 35.67
N LEU A 35 -12.84 -6.12 34.99
CA LEU A 35 -13.88 -5.34 35.60
C LEU A 35 -14.92 -6.27 36.24
N ASP A 36 -15.48 -5.88 37.42
CA ASP A 36 -16.58 -6.62 37.99
C ASP A 36 -17.87 -6.31 37.22
N TYR A 37 -18.45 -7.34 36.60
CA TYR A 37 -19.66 -7.22 35.76
C TYR A 37 -20.85 -6.66 36.52
N ARG A 38 -20.88 -6.77 37.86
CA ARG A 38 -21.98 -6.27 38.72
C ARG A 38 -21.95 -4.76 38.89
N THR A 39 -20.77 -4.15 38.76
CA THR A 39 -20.53 -2.72 38.97
C THR A 39 -19.81 -2.10 37.78
N ILE A 40 -19.88 -2.74 36.62
CA ILE A 40 -19.12 -2.35 35.41
C ILE A 40 -19.39 -0.91 34.99
N ASP A 41 -20.65 -0.47 35.09
CA ASP A 41 -21.03 0.89 34.70
C ASP A 41 -20.42 1.94 35.66
N GLN A 42 -20.41 1.66 36.98
CA GLN A 42 -19.77 2.53 37.95
C GLN A 42 -18.26 2.58 37.78
N GLN A 43 -17.64 1.44 37.53
CA GLN A 43 -16.19 1.36 37.23
C GLN A 43 -15.86 2.14 35.97
N MET A 44 -16.61 1.96 34.88
CA MET A 44 -16.39 2.66 33.62
C MET A 44 -16.61 4.18 33.74
N ALA A 45 -17.58 4.64 34.56
CA ALA A 45 -17.79 6.05 34.81
C ALA A 45 -16.61 6.72 35.54
N SER A 46 -15.83 5.95 36.31
CA SER A 46 -14.67 6.45 37.04
C SER A 46 -13.35 6.38 36.26
N VAL A 47 -13.32 5.67 35.12
CA VAL A 47 -12.12 5.52 34.31
C VAL A 47 -11.87 6.79 33.51
N LYS A 48 -10.64 7.30 33.59
CA LYS A 48 -10.19 8.45 32.81
C LYS A 48 -9.45 7.98 31.57
N LYS A 49 -9.56 8.78 30.51
CA LYS A 49 -8.78 8.60 29.30
C LYS A 49 -7.33 9.00 29.59
N ALA A 50 -6.38 8.11 29.28
CA ALA A 50 -4.94 8.42 29.31
C ALA A 50 -4.55 9.33 28.14
N SER A 51 -3.34 9.87 28.17
CA SER A 51 -2.74 10.51 26.98
C SER A 51 -2.44 9.47 25.89
N TYR A 52 -2.11 9.97 24.68
CA TYR A 52 -1.69 9.07 23.58
C TYR A 52 -0.42 8.29 23.97
N PHE A 53 0.59 9.01 24.49
CA PHE A 53 1.86 8.42 24.89
C PHE A 53 1.71 7.40 26.03
N GLU A 54 0.93 7.71 27.08
CA GLU A 54 0.65 6.75 28.17
C GLU A 54 -0.04 5.48 27.65
N THR A 55 -0.95 5.63 26.68
CA THR A 55 -1.60 4.46 26.05
C THR A 55 -0.58 3.63 25.27
N VAL A 56 0.35 4.28 24.54
CA VAL A 56 1.42 3.58 23.85
C VAL A 56 2.37 2.87 24.84
N GLN A 57 2.70 3.49 25.99
CA GLN A 57 3.49 2.83 27.03
C GLN A 57 2.78 1.59 27.60
N PHE A 58 1.46 1.65 27.75
CA PHE A 58 0.67 0.48 28.17
C PHE A 58 0.75 -0.65 27.13
N ILE A 59 0.67 -0.32 25.83
CA ILE A 59 0.86 -1.28 24.73
C ILE A 59 2.27 -1.89 24.78
N MET A 60 3.32 -1.06 24.99
CA MET A 60 4.70 -1.53 25.13
C MET A 60 4.87 -2.54 26.26
N ASN A 61 4.30 -2.27 27.43
CA ASN A 61 4.36 -3.17 28.58
C ASN A 61 3.72 -4.54 28.28
N ASP A 62 2.63 -4.57 27.56
CA ASP A 62 1.99 -5.81 27.13
C ASP A 62 2.80 -6.57 26.09
N CYS A 63 3.44 -5.85 25.16
CA CYS A 63 4.39 -6.45 24.22
C CYS A 63 5.59 -7.05 24.95
N ASP A 64 6.14 -6.34 25.94
CA ASP A 64 7.28 -6.81 26.73
C ASP A 64 6.91 -8.05 27.58
N ALA A 65 5.70 -8.14 28.10
CA ALA A 65 5.21 -9.34 28.76
C ALA A 65 5.20 -10.56 27.84
N ALA A 66 4.88 -10.36 26.56
CA ALA A 66 4.94 -11.41 25.55
C ALA A 66 6.37 -11.77 25.14
N ILE A 67 7.23 -10.76 24.95
CA ILE A 67 8.64 -10.94 24.56
C ILE A 67 9.40 -11.70 25.65
N ASN A 68 9.18 -11.38 26.92
CA ASN A 68 9.84 -11.98 28.06
C ASN A 68 9.30 -13.36 28.46
N CYS A 69 8.29 -13.88 27.78
CA CYS A 69 7.77 -15.23 28.02
C CYS A 69 8.57 -16.27 27.23
N ASP A 70 9.33 -17.10 27.93
CA ASP A 70 10.18 -18.14 27.29
C ASP A 70 9.38 -19.15 26.49
N GLU A 71 8.14 -19.45 26.92
CA GLU A 71 7.26 -20.42 26.22
C GLU A 71 6.59 -19.85 24.97
N MET A 72 6.72 -18.54 24.71
CA MET A 72 6.17 -17.91 23.52
C MET A 72 7.18 -17.99 22.36
N PRO A 73 6.81 -18.60 21.22
CA PRO A 73 7.74 -18.71 20.09
C PRO A 73 7.96 -17.36 19.40
N MET A 74 9.12 -17.19 18.78
CA MET A 74 9.40 -16.01 17.95
C MET A 74 8.54 -15.99 16.68
N ARG A 75 8.31 -17.16 16.08
CA ARG A 75 7.47 -17.37 14.91
C ARG A 75 6.71 -18.69 15.02
N ILE A 76 5.52 -18.75 14.43
CA ILE A 76 4.74 -19.98 14.33
C ILE A 76 4.76 -20.42 12.88
N THR A 77 5.20 -21.66 12.65
CA THR A 77 5.37 -22.25 11.32
C THR A 77 4.47 -23.47 11.08
N THR A 78 3.61 -23.80 12.05
CA THR A 78 2.68 -24.94 11.94
C THR A 78 1.32 -24.45 11.50
N GLY A 79 0.82 -24.91 10.36
CA GLY A 79 -0.41 -24.46 9.72
C GLY A 79 -1.67 -24.49 10.60
N THR A 80 -1.72 -25.31 11.64
CA THR A 80 -2.83 -25.35 12.61
C THR A 80 -2.79 -24.23 13.65
N GLN A 81 -1.68 -23.50 13.76
CA GLN A 81 -1.47 -22.43 14.73
C GLN A 81 -0.99 -21.10 14.09
N ASN A 82 -0.97 -21.01 12.77
CA ASN A 82 -0.43 -19.86 12.04
C ASN A 82 -1.13 -18.51 12.34
N GLN A 83 -2.29 -18.55 12.99
CA GLN A 83 -3.05 -17.38 13.41
C GLN A 83 -2.92 -17.05 14.90
N ARG A 84 -2.07 -17.75 15.63
CA ARG A 84 -1.79 -17.41 17.03
C ARG A 84 -0.69 -16.34 17.10
N VAL A 85 -0.85 -15.41 18.02
CA VAL A 85 0.14 -14.35 18.24
C VAL A 85 1.48 -14.91 18.75
N HIS A 86 2.57 -14.22 18.43
CA HIS A 86 3.94 -14.65 18.70
C HIS A 86 4.85 -13.44 18.91
N LYS A 87 6.08 -13.65 19.40
CA LYS A 87 7.00 -12.54 19.78
C LYS A 87 7.29 -11.57 18.63
N ALA A 88 7.41 -12.04 17.38
CA ALA A 88 7.67 -11.14 16.26
C ALA A 88 6.53 -10.11 16.06
N LEU A 89 5.27 -10.48 16.34
CA LEU A 89 4.17 -9.51 16.32
C LEU A 89 4.35 -8.45 17.43
N ALA A 90 4.83 -8.85 18.62
CA ALA A 90 5.09 -7.88 19.71
C ALA A 90 6.14 -6.85 19.31
N TYR A 91 7.25 -7.26 18.70
CA TYR A 91 8.26 -6.35 18.16
C TYR A 91 7.70 -5.45 17.03
N ALA A 92 6.85 -5.99 16.18
CA ALA A 92 6.24 -5.22 15.09
C ALA A 92 5.27 -4.14 15.62
N ILE A 93 4.46 -4.47 16.62
CA ILE A 93 3.57 -3.50 17.30
C ILE A 93 4.43 -2.42 17.98
N LYS A 94 5.48 -2.80 18.72
CA LYS A 94 6.41 -1.84 19.35
C LYS A 94 6.97 -0.87 18.31
N SER A 95 7.47 -1.39 17.20
CA SER A 95 8.04 -0.58 16.10
C SER A 95 7.02 0.41 15.52
N ARG A 96 5.79 -0.03 15.20
CA ARG A 96 4.73 0.83 14.65
C ARG A 96 4.29 1.90 15.66
N MET A 97 4.04 1.51 16.90
CA MET A 97 3.56 2.42 17.92
C MET A 97 4.60 3.45 18.36
N ALA A 98 5.89 3.10 18.31
CA ALA A 98 6.96 4.04 18.62
C ALA A 98 6.99 5.22 17.64
N VAL A 99 6.97 4.96 16.32
CA VAL A 99 6.95 6.05 15.33
C VAL A 99 5.64 6.85 15.34
N TYR A 100 4.53 6.19 15.68
CA TYR A 100 3.27 6.90 15.84
C TYR A 100 3.31 7.88 17.01
N ALA A 101 3.76 7.43 18.20
CA ALA A 101 3.86 8.28 19.39
C ALA A 101 4.84 9.45 19.21
N ALA A 102 5.91 9.25 18.43
CA ALA A 102 6.88 10.30 18.12
C ALA A 102 6.41 11.28 17.03
N SER A 103 5.37 10.92 16.27
CA SER A 103 4.90 11.74 15.14
C SER A 103 4.20 13.03 15.59
N PRO A 104 4.27 14.13 14.81
CA PRO A 104 3.79 15.45 15.20
C PRO A 104 2.35 15.51 15.71
N LEU A 105 1.44 14.69 15.15
CA LEU A 105 0.03 14.68 15.58
C LEU A 105 -0.17 14.09 16.99
N TYR A 106 0.75 13.25 17.47
CA TYR A 106 0.55 12.42 18.66
C TYR A 106 1.59 12.61 19.77
N CYS A 107 2.62 13.42 19.52
CA CYS A 107 3.75 13.60 20.46
C CYS A 107 3.41 14.51 21.67
N ASP A 108 2.21 15.07 21.72
CA ASP A 108 1.75 15.97 22.80
C ASP A 108 2.71 17.17 23.05
N GLY A 109 3.46 17.59 21.99
CA GLY A 109 4.43 18.67 22.04
C GLY A 109 5.81 18.28 22.57
N GLU A 110 6.05 17.01 22.85
CA GLU A 110 7.33 16.48 23.32
C GLU A 110 8.08 15.76 22.19
N ASN A 111 9.42 15.75 22.26
CA ASN A 111 10.22 15.00 21.31
C ASN A 111 10.45 13.57 21.81
N HIS A 112 9.84 12.60 21.12
CA HIS A 112 9.98 11.17 21.42
C HIS A 112 10.84 10.42 20.38
N TRP A 113 11.51 11.10 19.45
CA TRP A 113 12.20 10.44 18.33
C TRP A 113 13.40 9.60 18.78
N ASP A 114 14.20 10.08 19.77
CA ASP A 114 15.31 9.30 20.28
C ASP A 114 14.84 7.98 20.94
N TRP A 115 13.75 8.05 21.70
CA TRP A 115 13.10 6.87 22.26
C TRP A 115 12.55 5.95 21.15
N ALA A 116 11.92 6.50 20.13
CA ALA A 116 11.39 5.73 19.00
C ALA A 116 12.52 5.04 18.21
N TYR A 117 13.66 5.72 18.06
CA TYR A 117 14.85 5.14 17.43
C TYR A 117 15.35 3.91 18.17
N GLU A 118 15.52 3.97 19.50
CA GLU A 118 15.96 2.81 20.27
C GLU A 118 14.97 1.63 20.18
N ILE A 119 13.67 1.89 20.30
CA ILE A 119 12.63 0.85 20.20
C ILE A 119 12.58 0.22 18.80
N THR A 120 12.65 1.03 17.74
CA THR A 120 12.63 0.51 16.38
C THR A 120 13.90 -0.24 16.02
N LYS A 121 15.06 0.21 16.51
CA LYS A 121 16.36 -0.46 16.37
C LYS A 121 16.38 -1.83 17.07
N GLU A 122 15.90 -1.88 18.33
CA GLU A 122 15.75 -3.14 19.07
C GLU A 122 14.86 -4.12 18.30
N SER A 123 13.69 -3.64 17.84
CA SER A 123 12.73 -4.46 17.08
C SER A 123 13.32 -5.00 15.79
N LEU A 124 14.02 -4.16 15.03
CA LEU A 124 14.68 -4.53 13.78
C LEU A 124 15.75 -5.61 14.02
N ASN A 125 16.61 -5.41 15.01
CA ASN A 125 17.67 -6.35 15.33
C ASN A 125 17.11 -7.71 15.79
N ALA A 126 16.15 -7.71 16.71
CA ALA A 126 15.51 -8.93 17.18
C ALA A 126 14.85 -9.74 16.05
N LEU A 127 14.21 -9.06 15.10
CA LEU A 127 13.58 -9.71 13.96
C LEU A 127 14.63 -10.23 12.95
N ARG A 128 15.72 -9.48 12.71
CA ARG A 128 16.85 -9.95 11.88
C ARG A 128 17.52 -11.18 12.48
N ASP A 129 17.78 -11.18 13.77
CA ASP A 129 18.38 -12.32 14.48
C ASP A 129 17.48 -13.56 14.41
N ALA A 130 16.17 -13.37 14.35
CA ALA A 130 15.19 -14.43 14.13
C ALA A 130 15.06 -14.86 12.65
N GLY A 131 15.81 -14.25 11.74
CA GLY A 131 15.86 -14.58 10.32
C GLY A 131 14.81 -13.87 9.44
N PHE A 132 14.08 -12.91 9.98
CA PHE A 132 13.15 -12.10 9.16
C PHE A 132 13.93 -11.24 8.16
N LYS A 133 13.42 -11.17 6.95
CA LYS A 133 14.03 -10.44 5.82
C LYS A 133 12.99 -10.20 4.73
N LEU A 134 13.29 -9.31 3.81
CA LEU A 134 12.44 -9.05 2.65
C LEU A 134 12.30 -10.30 1.77
N TYR A 135 11.09 -10.51 1.23
CA TYR A 135 10.82 -11.59 0.29
C TYR A 135 11.54 -11.31 -1.05
N ASN A 136 12.44 -12.18 -1.41
CA ASN A 136 13.30 -12.03 -2.60
C ASN A 136 13.47 -13.31 -3.42
N THR A 137 12.68 -14.35 -3.11
CA THR A 137 12.76 -15.64 -3.77
C THR A 137 11.50 -15.87 -4.62
N MET A 138 11.69 -16.05 -5.92
CA MET A 138 10.60 -16.43 -6.80
C MET A 138 10.38 -17.94 -6.72
N VAL A 139 9.20 -18.34 -6.30
CA VAL A 139 8.79 -19.75 -6.17
C VAL A 139 8.14 -20.26 -7.45
N ASP A 140 7.19 -19.49 -7.99
CA ASP A 140 6.52 -19.84 -9.25
C ASP A 140 7.14 -19.09 -10.43
N THR A 141 8.21 -19.67 -10.99
CA THR A 141 8.94 -19.07 -12.12
C THR A 141 8.13 -19.04 -13.42
N ASP A 142 7.12 -19.90 -13.55
CA ASP A 142 6.26 -19.95 -14.75
C ASP A 142 5.28 -18.79 -14.76
N LEU A 143 4.70 -18.44 -13.59
CA LEU A 143 3.75 -17.34 -13.47
C LEU A 143 4.41 -15.98 -13.34
N TYR A 144 5.47 -15.87 -12.53
CA TYR A 144 6.05 -14.59 -12.17
C TYR A 144 7.39 -14.30 -12.82
N GLY A 145 8.09 -15.29 -13.35
CA GLY A 145 9.43 -15.16 -13.90
C GLY A 145 9.59 -15.44 -15.39
N GLY A 146 8.62 -16.09 -15.99
CA GLY A 146 8.68 -16.53 -17.38
C GLY A 146 8.14 -15.50 -18.39
N SER A 147 8.02 -15.92 -19.64
CA SER A 147 7.39 -15.15 -20.72
C SER A 147 5.91 -14.85 -20.48
N ARG A 148 5.31 -15.47 -19.48
CA ARG A 148 3.91 -15.30 -19.09
C ARG A 148 3.72 -14.17 -18.07
N ALA A 149 4.76 -13.81 -17.34
CA ALA A 149 4.72 -12.72 -16.37
C ALA A 149 5.15 -11.42 -17.04
N TYR A 150 4.20 -10.68 -17.51
CA TYR A 150 4.46 -9.42 -18.20
C TYR A 150 4.57 -8.27 -17.22
N PHE A 151 5.77 -8.09 -16.66
CA PHE A 151 6.11 -6.95 -15.82
C PHE A 151 7.00 -5.99 -16.60
N GLY A 152 6.46 -4.83 -16.93
CA GLY A 152 7.15 -3.80 -17.66
C GLY A 152 7.01 -3.89 -19.19
N PRO A 153 7.59 -2.92 -19.91
CA PRO A 153 7.57 -2.88 -21.36
C PRO A 153 8.30 -4.08 -21.99
N ASP A 154 7.86 -4.49 -23.18
CA ASP A 154 8.46 -5.63 -23.88
C ASP A 154 9.92 -5.40 -24.27
N ARG A 155 10.27 -4.15 -24.61
CA ARG A 155 11.62 -3.78 -25.07
C ARG A 155 12.24 -2.72 -24.16
N GLY A 156 13.56 -2.80 -23.99
CA GLY A 156 14.36 -1.77 -23.32
C GLY A 156 14.30 -1.76 -21.79
N TYR A 157 13.38 -2.49 -21.16
CA TYR A 157 13.30 -2.55 -19.71
C TYR A 157 14.24 -3.63 -19.12
N PRO A 158 15.03 -3.32 -18.06
CA PRO A 158 16.03 -4.24 -17.52
C PRO A 158 15.43 -5.57 -17.05
N ARG A 159 16.06 -6.67 -17.42
CA ARG A 159 15.58 -8.02 -17.06
C ARG A 159 15.57 -8.28 -15.56
N SER A 160 16.56 -7.75 -14.83
CA SER A 160 16.60 -7.82 -13.36
C SER A 160 15.40 -7.16 -12.72
N MET A 161 15.01 -5.99 -13.21
CA MET A 161 13.84 -5.24 -12.73
C MET A 161 12.52 -5.93 -13.08
N LYS A 162 12.39 -6.55 -14.27
CA LYS A 162 11.24 -7.41 -14.60
C LYS A 162 11.09 -8.56 -13.61
N ARG A 163 12.21 -9.21 -13.28
CA ARG A 163 12.24 -10.30 -12.30
C ARG A 163 11.86 -9.80 -10.90
N ALA A 164 12.40 -8.67 -10.49
CA ALA A 164 12.12 -8.07 -9.20
C ALA A 164 10.63 -7.70 -9.05
N ALA A 165 10.02 -7.12 -10.09
CA ALA A 165 8.58 -6.85 -10.13
C ALA A 165 7.75 -8.13 -10.01
N GLY A 166 8.19 -9.22 -10.63
CA GLY A 166 7.55 -10.53 -10.52
C GLY A 166 7.61 -11.10 -9.10
N ILE A 167 8.77 -11.05 -8.45
CA ILE A 167 8.97 -11.48 -7.06
C ILE A 167 8.07 -10.66 -6.12
N TYR A 168 8.05 -9.35 -6.31
CA TYR A 168 7.23 -8.45 -5.50
C TYR A 168 5.73 -8.75 -5.65
N ASN A 169 5.23 -8.95 -6.88
CA ASN A 169 3.85 -9.31 -7.10
C ASN A 169 3.51 -10.71 -6.55
N GLU A 170 4.41 -11.68 -6.69
CA GLU A 170 4.24 -13.01 -6.13
C GLU A 170 4.03 -12.96 -4.61
N TYR A 171 4.80 -12.14 -3.90
CA TYR A 171 4.67 -11.96 -2.46
C TYR A 171 3.24 -11.61 -2.04
N PHE A 172 2.52 -10.80 -2.82
CA PHE A 172 1.14 -10.38 -2.51
C PHE A 172 0.05 -11.30 -3.06
N CYS A 173 0.39 -12.22 -3.95
CA CYS A 173 -0.58 -13.00 -4.70
C CYS A 173 -0.51 -14.50 -4.43
N ASN A 174 0.63 -15.01 -3.96
CA ASN A 174 0.86 -16.44 -3.84
C ASN A 174 0.56 -16.91 -2.41
N ASP A 175 -0.09 -18.07 -2.29
CA ASP A 175 -0.25 -18.82 -1.05
C ASP A 175 1.08 -19.34 -0.46
N GLN A 176 2.16 -19.33 -1.25
CA GLN A 176 3.52 -19.62 -0.79
C GLN A 176 4.18 -18.45 -0.02
N SER A 177 3.52 -17.31 0.06
CA SER A 177 3.97 -16.14 0.80
C SER A 177 3.14 -15.91 2.08
N ASP A 178 2.89 -16.97 2.81
CA ASP A 178 2.18 -16.95 4.09
C ASP A 178 3.14 -17.25 5.26
N THR A 179 2.76 -16.90 6.47
CA THR A 179 3.59 -17.04 7.68
C THR A 179 4.05 -18.47 7.96
N ASP A 180 3.35 -19.46 7.46
CA ASP A 180 3.73 -20.89 7.57
C ASP A 180 4.62 -21.36 6.41
N SER A 181 4.79 -20.52 5.36
CA SER A 181 5.69 -20.84 4.26
C SER A 181 7.16 -20.68 4.66
N PRO A 182 8.02 -21.68 4.38
CA PRO A 182 9.47 -21.55 4.64
C PRO A 182 10.14 -20.50 3.73
N ASN A 183 9.48 -20.11 2.64
CA ASN A 183 9.99 -19.11 1.70
C ASN A 183 9.63 -17.68 2.09
N ASP A 184 8.63 -17.50 2.94
CA ASP A 184 8.20 -16.19 3.41
C ASP A 184 8.77 -15.89 4.80
N MET A 185 9.82 -15.09 4.82
CA MET A 185 10.40 -14.52 6.04
C MET A 185 10.10 -13.00 6.15
N GLU A 186 9.23 -12.47 5.29
CA GLU A 186 8.81 -11.06 5.36
C GLU A 186 7.50 -10.89 6.13
N THR A 187 6.53 -11.78 5.96
CA THR A 187 5.25 -11.70 6.66
C THR A 187 5.42 -11.99 8.14
N ILE A 188 5.16 -10.98 8.97
CA ILE A 188 5.19 -11.10 10.43
C ILE A 188 3.81 -11.50 10.95
N TRP A 189 2.77 -10.80 10.51
CA TRP A 189 1.40 -11.07 10.93
C TRP A 189 0.42 -10.91 9.77
N GLN A 190 -0.49 -11.85 9.67
CA GLN A 190 -1.55 -11.84 8.67
C GLN A 190 -2.91 -12.03 9.32
N LEU A 191 -3.94 -11.38 8.77
CA LEU A 191 -5.29 -11.53 9.27
C LEU A 191 -5.92 -12.82 8.74
N PRO A 192 -6.68 -13.56 9.58
CA PRO A 192 -7.39 -14.74 9.16
C PRO A 192 -8.50 -14.40 8.17
N GLY A 193 -8.68 -15.29 7.21
CA GLY A 193 -9.65 -15.11 6.15
C GLY A 193 -9.06 -14.36 4.96
N GLY A 194 -8.94 -15.05 3.84
CA GLY A 194 -8.39 -14.48 2.63
C GLY A 194 -9.05 -13.15 2.30
N GLY A 195 -8.26 -12.18 1.88
CA GLY A 195 -8.69 -10.85 1.46
C GLY A 195 -9.62 -10.87 0.25
N GLY A 196 -10.66 -11.73 0.30
CA GLY A 196 -11.48 -12.06 -0.85
C GLY A 196 -12.16 -10.88 -1.49
N ASN A 197 -12.77 -9.99 -0.72
CA ASN A 197 -13.64 -8.96 -1.30
C ASN A 197 -12.91 -7.63 -1.54
N PHE A 198 -12.09 -7.16 -0.60
CA PHE A 198 -11.37 -5.90 -0.76
C PHE A 198 -10.38 -5.93 -1.92
N GLN A 199 -9.63 -7.01 -2.02
CA GLN A 199 -8.66 -7.22 -3.11
C GLN A 199 -9.34 -7.45 -4.46
N THR A 200 -10.58 -7.93 -4.48
CA THR A 200 -11.35 -8.17 -5.72
C THR A 200 -12.10 -6.95 -6.20
N GLU A 201 -12.51 -6.05 -5.33
CA GLU A 201 -13.22 -4.83 -5.71
C GLU A 201 -12.32 -3.78 -6.35
N GLY A 202 -11.03 -3.77 -6.00
CA GLY A 202 -10.03 -2.91 -6.62
C GLY A 202 -9.50 -3.41 -7.96
N ILE A 203 -9.63 -4.70 -8.22
CA ILE A 203 -9.20 -5.32 -9.46
C ILE A 203 -10.36 -5.25 -10.44
N GLY A 204 -10.31 -4.34 -11.38
CA GLY A 204 -11.20 -4.39 -12.52
C GLY A 204 -11.12 -5.77 -13.13
N ALA A 205 -12.09 -6.62 -12.82
CA ALA A 205 -12.21 -7.88 -13.50
C ALA A 205 -12.48 -7.55 -14.97
N ILE A 206 -11.48 -7.72 -15.80
CA ILE A 206 -11.64 -7.54 -17.22
C ILE A 206 -12.78 -8.46 -17.66
N GLY A 207 -13.90 -7.86 -17.98
CA GLY A 207 -15.11 -8.55 -18.43
C GLY A 207 -16.06 -9.02 -17.34
N GLN A 208 -15.80 -8.78 -16.05
CA GLN A 208 -16.77 -9.10 -15.00
C GLN A 208 -16.75 -8.13 -13.82
N TYR A 209 -17.71 -7.27 -13.77
CA TYR A 209 -18.61 -6.85 -12.72
C TYR A 209 -18.17 -5.79 -11.73
N LYS A 210 -16.89 -5.56 -11.40
CA LYS A 210 -16.61 -4.58 -10.35
C LYS A 210 -15.25 -3.92 -10.53
N CYS A 211 -15.27 -2.64 -10.75
CA CYS A 211 -14.12 -1.77 -10.70
C CYS A 211 -14.43 -0.72 -9.63
N GLY A 212 -14.28 -1.10 -8.36
CA GLY A 212 -14.62 -0.25 -7.22
C GLY A 212 -13.54 0.78 -6.93
N THR A 213 -12.30 0.33 -6.73
CA THR A 213 -11.17 1.17 -6.37
C THR A 213 -10.18 1.24 -7.52
N ASN A 214 -9.82 2.45 -7.92
CA ASN A 214 -8.84 2.70 -8.98
C ASN A 214 -7.66 3.53 -8.45
N PRO A 215 -6.43 3.25 -8.88
CA PRO A 215 -5.29 4.10 -8.59
C PRO A 215 -5.51 5.52 -9.14
N SER A 216 -5.27 6.54 -8.34
CA SER A 216 -5.26 7.92 -8.81
C SER A 216 -3.96 8.25 -9.56
N GLN A 217 -3.93 9.35 -10.30
CA GLN A 217 -2.69 9.79 -10.94
C GLN A 217 -1.62 10.15 -9.91
N GLU A 218 -2.02 10.64 -8.73
CA GLU A 218 -1.11 11.04 -7.67
C GLU A 218 -0.28 9.87 -7.13
N ILE A 219 -0.85 8.67 -7.00
CA ILE A 219 -0.04 7.49 -6.63
C ILE A 219 0.84 7.04 -7.79
N VAL A 220 0.35 7.12 -9.03
CA VAL A 220 1.15 6.79 -10.22
C VAL A 220 2.37 7.69 -10.35
N ASP A 221 2.24 8.96 -10.01
CA ASP A 221 3.34 9.93 -10.03
C ASP A 221 4.44 9.65 -9.01
N CYS A 222 4.11 8.96 -7.90
CA CYS A 222 5.09 8.65 -6.85
C CYS A 222 6.12 7.59 -7.25
N PHE A 223 5.77 6.70 -8.20
CA PHE A 223 6.72 5.71 -8.68
C PHE A 223 7.81 6.39 -9.51
N GLU A 224 9.04 6.18 -9.11
CA GLU A 224 10.22 6.77 -9.75
C GLU A 224 10.50 6.16 -11.14
N THR A 225 11.54 6.63 -11.80
CA THR A 225 12.10 5.97 -12.97
C THR A 225 13.22 5.00 -12.58
N ILE A 226 13.63 4.14 -13.52
CA ILE A 226 14.60 3.04 -13.29
C ILE A 226 15.99 3.51 -12.82
N ASP A 227 16.30 4.79 -13.00
CA ASP A 227 17.52 5.44 -12.51
C ASP A 227 17.38 5.97 -11.07
N GLY A 228 16.22 5.74 -10.44
CA GLY A 228 15.98 6.12 -9.06
C GLY A 228 15.62 7.58 -8.86
N GLU A 229 15.27 8.28 -9.94
CA GLU A 229 14.85 9.68 -9.87
C GLU A 229 13.33 9.81 -9.79
N PRO A 230 12.79 10.61 -8.85
CA PRO A 230 11.38 10.96 -8.81
C PRO A 230 10.95 11.63 -10.11
N ILE A 231 9.72 11.37 -10.56
CA ILE A 231 9.17 12.03 -11.75
C ILE A 231 8.89 13.50 -11.48
N LEU A 232 8.37 13.79 -10.29
CA LEU A 232 8.01 15.13 -9.86
C LEU A 232 9.00 15.62 -8.80
N ASP A 233 9.11 16.92 -8.67
CA ASP A 233 9.76 17.55 -7.52
C ASP A 233 9.01 17.17 -6.24
N LEU A 234 9.67 16.44 -5.35
CA LEU A 234 9.04 15.92 -4.13
C LEU A 234 8.66 17.02 -3.13
N ALA A 235 9.35 18.16 -3.17
CA ALA A 235 9.04 19.29 -2.29
C ALA A 235 7.79 20.04 -2.78
N LYS A 236 7.57 20.09 -4.09
CA LYS A 236 6.42 20.74 -4.70
C LYS A 236 5.96 19.97 -5.93
N PRO A 237 5.24 18.84 -5.78
CA PRO A 237 4.92 17.94 -6.88
C PRO A 237 4.04 18.56 -7.98
N TYR A 238 3.25 19.56 -7.65
CA TYR A 238 2.33 20.22 -8.58
C TYR A 238 2.51 21.73 -8.52
N LEU A 239 2.52 22.38 -9.68
CA LEU A 239 2.53 23.84 -9.79
C LEU A 239 1.18 24.43 -9.39
N ASP A 240 0.12 23.65 -9.57
CA ASP A 240 -1.25 23.94 -9.17
C ASP A 240 -1.68 22.94 -8.10
N GLU A 241 -1.54 23.33 -6.84
CA GLU A 241 -1.88 22.50 -5.68
C GLU A 241 -3.38 22.28 -5.50
N GLU A 242 -4.22 23.05 -6.15
CA GLU A 242 -5.66 22.92 -6.03
C GLU A 242 -6.20 21.80 -6.93
N THR A 243 -5.69 21.69 -8.16
CA THR A 243 -6.25 20.77 -9.15
C THR A 243 -5.31 19.63 -9.53
N HIS A 244 -4.02 19.71 -9.22
CA HIS A 244 -2.95 18.75 -9.59
C HIS A 244 -2.84 18.48 -11.10
N LEU A 245 -3.36 19.41 -11.94
CA LEU A 245 -3.33 19.25 -13.39
C LEU A 245 -2.00 19.68 -14.01
N GLN A 246 -1.21 20.46 -13.28
CA GLN A 246 0.09 20.94 -13.71
C GLN A 246 1.22 20.28 -12.91
N PRO A 247 1.76 19.15 -13.39
CA PRO A 247 2.86 18.46 -12.72
C PRO A 247 4.12 19.34 -12.75
N ASN A 248 4.82 19.42 -11.62
CA ASN A 248 6.14 20.01 -11.52
C ASN A 248 7.19 18.90 -11.71
N TYR A 249 7.60 18.71 -12.95
CA TYR A 249 8.57 17.65 -13.28
C TYR A 249 9.94 17.92 -12.67
N ASN A 250 10.54 16.87 -12.09
CA ASN A 250 11.90 16.92 -11.58
C ASN A 250 12.89 17.11 -12.75
N PRO A 251 13.64 18.23 -12.78
CA PRO A 251 14.57 18.51 -13.87
C PRO A 251 15.73 17.51 -13.97
N ASN A 252 16.03 16.78 -12.89
CA ASN A 252 17.07 15.76 -12.88
C ASN A 252 16.60 14.43 -13.49
N ASN A 253 15.30 14.22 -13.64
CA ASN A 253 14.77 13.01 -14.24
C ASN A 253 14.83 13.10 -15.76
N THR A 254 15.76 12.35 -16.36
CA THR A 254 15.97 12.30 -17.81
C THR A 254 15.29 11.10 -18.48
N LYS A 255 14.66 10.21 -17.70
CA LYS A 255 14.06 8.96 -18.22
C LYS A 255 12.56 9.03 -18.37
N TYR A 256 11.91 9.95 -17.69
CA TYR A 256 10.46 10.10 -17.80
C TYR A 256 10.09 10.88 -19.07
N ASN A 257 9.12 10.33 -19.80
CA ASN A 257 8.53 10.99 -20.96
C ASN A 257 7.00 11.11 -20.77
N PRO A 258 6.43 12.32 -20.71
CA PRO A 258 4.98 12.51 -20.59
C PRO A 258 4.17 11.96 -21.77
N GLU A 259 4.79 11.79 -22.96
CA GLU A 259 4.16 11.18 -24.13
C GLU A 259 4.21 9.64 -24.11
N ASP A 260 5.07 9.06 -23.26
CA ASP A 260 5.14 7.62 -22.95
C ASP A 260 5.31 7.42 -21.44
N PRO A 261 4.28 7.73 -20.64
CA PRO A 261 4.38 7.91 -19.20
C PRO A 261 4.59 6.59 -18.43
N TYR A 262 4.52 5.47 -19.14
CA TYR A 262 4.61 4.13 -18.55
C TYR A 262 5.94 3.43 -18.81
N ALA A 263 6.81 4.02 -19.64
CA ALA A 263 8.16 3.50 -19.86
C ALA A 263 9.09 3.81 -18.69
N ASN A 264 10.11 2.99 -18.50
CA ASN A 264 11.22 3.22 -17.57
C ASN A 264 10.80 3.51 -16.13
N ARG A 265 9.73 2.89 -15.63
CA ARG A 265 9.23 3.10 -14.26
C ARG A 265 9.84 2.11 -13.25
N ASP A 266 9.77 2.45 -11.97
CA ASP A 266 10.05 1.57 -10.83
C ASP A 266 9.38 0.20 -11.04
N PRO A 267 10.05 -0.92 -10.75
CA PRO A 267 9.47 -2.26 -10.86
C PRO A 267 8.14 -2.44 -10.12
N ARG A 268 7.95 -1.74 -9.00
CA ARG A 268 6.71 -1.78 -8.23
C ARG A 268 5.52 -1.14 -8.97
N PHE A 269 5.77 -0.15 -9.84
CA PHE A 269 4.72 0.37 -10.71
C PHE A 269 4.09 -0.75 -11.55
N TYR A 270 4.92 -1.58 -12.16
CA TYR A 270 4.45 -2.69 -12.98
C TYR A 270 3.86 -3.86 -12.18
N ALA A 271 4.27 -4.00 -10.91
CA ALA A 271 3.73 -5.00 -10.00
C ALA A 271 2.38 -4.60 -9.41
N ASP A 272 2.17 -3.31 -9.19
CA ASP A 272 1.05 -2.78 -8.42
C ASP A 272 -0.08 -2.23 -9.27
N ILE A 273 0.20 -1.83 -10.53
CA ILE A 273 -0.72 -1.07 -11.37
C ILE A 273 -0.85 -1.68 -12.76
N TYR A 274 -2.10 -1.87 -13.21
CA TYR A 274 -2.43 -2.05 -14.60
C TYR A 274 -2.68 -0.68 -15.25
N TYR A 275 -2.03 -0.44 -16.37
CA TYR A 275 -2.06 0.80 -17.15
C TYR A 275 -2.38 0.49 -18.61
N ASN A 276 -2.61 1.50 -19.43
CA ASN A 276 -2.86 1.33 -20.87
C ASN A 276 -1.70 0.65 -21.56
N GLY A 277 -1.96 -0.48 -22.21
CA GLY A 277 -0.94 -1.31 -22.87
C GLY A 277 -0.29 -2.37 -21.95
N SER A 278 -0.59 -2.37 -20.65
CA SER A 278 -0.09 -3.43 -19.76
C SER A 278 -0.72 -4.78 -20.08
N LYS A 279 0.05 -5.84 -19.87
CA LYS A 279 -0.42 -7.20 -20.14
C LYS A 279 -0.88 -7.87 -18.86
N ARG A 280 -2.04 -8.53 -18.95
CA ARG A 280 -2.61 -9.34 -17.90
C ARG A 280 -2.69 -10.79 -18.32
N TYR A 281 -2.32 -11.64 -17.40
CA TYR A 281 -2.51 -13.08 -17.50
C TYR A 281 -3.86 -13.45 -16.89
N CYS A 282 -4.72 -14.19 -17.56
CA CYS A 282 -6.03 -14.59 -17.04
C CYS A 282 -6.51 -15.93 -17.58
N TRP A 283 -7.32 -16.61 -16.79
CA TRP A 283 -7.76 -18.01 -17.02
C TRP A 283 -9.00 -18.15 -17.91
N TRP A 284 -9.68 -17.07 -18.27
CA TRP A 284 -11.01 -17.17 -18.89
C TRP A 284 -11.03 -16.81 -20.39
N PRO A 285 -11.89 -17.50 -21.18
CA PRO A 285 -12.13 -17.09 -22.55
C PRO A 285 -13.03 -15.83 -22.57
N PHE A 286 -12.45 -14.68 -22.82
CA PHE A 286 -13.24 -13.54 -23.23
C PHE A 286 -13.84 -13.78 -24.62
N PRO A 287 -15.03 -13.23 -24.92
CA PRO A 287 -15.57 -13.27 -26.25
C PRO A 287 -14.53 -12.71 -27.25
N GLU A 288 -14.35 -13.38 -28.36
CA GLU A 288 -13.46 -12.97 -29.45
C GLU A 288 -13.84 -11.61 -30.08
N THR A 289 -14.96 -11.05 -29.65
CA THR A 289 -15.58 -9.80 -30.11
C THR A 289 -15.06 -8.55 -29.42
N ALA A 290 -14.05 -8.62 -28.57
CA ALA A 290 -13.44 -7.41 -28.05
C ALA A 290 -12.80 -6.64 -29.22
N ASP A 291 -13.44 -5.55 -29.61
CA ASP A 291 -13.00 -4.67 -30.71
C ASP A 291 -11.73 -3.87 -30.36
N SER A 292 -11.00 -4.23 -29.32
CA SER A 292 -9.72 -3.64 -28.99
C SER A 292 -8.62 -4.30 -29.81
N PRO A 293 -7.89 -3.56 -30.62
CA PRO A 293 -6.75 -4.08 -31.38
C PRO A 293 -5.66 -4.69 -30.53
N GLU A 294 -5.56 -4.25 -29.29
CA GLU A 294 -4.55 -4.67 -28.32
C GLU A 294 -4.87 -6.03 -27.68
N ASN A 295 -6.09 -6.52 -27.81
CA ASN A 295 -6.48 -7.87 -27.38
C ASN A 295 -6.00 -8.97 -28.36
N TYR A 296 -5.14 -8.66 -29.29
CA TYR A 296 -4.84 -9.49 -30.45
C TYR A 296 -3.80 -10.59 -30.23
N ASP A 297 -3.17 -10.68 -29.07
CA ASP A 297 -2.35 -11.87 -28.73
C ASP A 297 -3.21 -13.16 -28.57
N SER A 298 -4.51 -13.04 -28.78
CA SER A 298 -5.46 -14.15 -28.81
C SER A 298 -5.34 -15.05 -30.06
N LYS A 299 -4.34 -14.85 -30.94
CA LYS A 299 -4.09 -15.76 -32.08
C LYS A 299 -3.71 -17.17 -31.69
N ASN A 300 -3.44 -17.44 -30.45
CA ASN A 300 -3.43 -18.82 -29.94
C ASN A 300 -4.86 -19.32 -29.67
N SER A 301 -5.71 -19.17 -30.66
CA SER A 301 -7.12 -19.56 -30.67
C SER A 301 -7.38 -21.06 -30.57
N ASN A 302 -6.35 -21.87 -30.45
CA ASN A 302 -6.51 -23.31 -30.21
C ASN A 302 -6.98 -23.65 -28.77
N ASN A 303 -7.23 -22.64 -27.94
CA ASN A 303 -7.59 -22.84 -26.54
C ASN A 303 -9.04 -22.46 -26.20
N ASN A 304 -9.99 -22.85 -27.02
CA ASN A 304 -11.40 -22.98 -26.62
C ASN A 304 -11.62 -24.02 -25.50
N LYS A 305 -10.56 -24.57 -24.92
CA LYS A 305 -10.57 -25.63 -23.93
C LYS A 305 -9.82 -25.23 -22.65
N GLY A 306 -10.21 -24.11 -22.04
CA GLY A 306 -9.67 -23.78 -20.73
C GLY A 306 -8.14 -23.64 -20.73
N GLY A 307 -7.63 -22.48 -20.95
CA GLY A 307 -6.21 -22.22 -20.91
C GLY A 307 -5.93 -20.78 -20.48
N ILE A 308 -4.74 -20.57 -19.97
CA ILE A 308 -4.26 -19.28 -19.51
C ILE A 308 -3.94 -18.41 -20.74
N ARG A 309 -4.48 -17.21 -20.75
CA ARG A 309 -4.30 -16.26 -21.86
C ARG A 309 -3.71 -14.97 -21.36
N THR A 310 -2.90 -14.34 -22.20
CA THR A 310 -2.46 -12.97 -21.99
C THR A 310 -3.41 -12.02 -22.68
N ARG A 311 -3.77 -10.95 -21.98
CA ARG A 311 -4.56 -9.86 -22.54
C ARG A 311 -3.86 -8.53 -22.32
N VAL A 312 -4.01 -7.66 -23.28
CA VAL A 312 -3.61 -6.26 -23.15
C VAL A 312 -4.76 -5.48 -22.51
N ILE A 313 -4.43 -4.68 -21.52
CA ILE A 313 -5.36 -3.76 -20.87
C ILE A 313 -5.36 -2.46 -21.66
N ALA A 314 -6.50 -2.08 -22.17
CA ALA A 314 -6.70 -0.88 -22.95
C ALA A 314 -7.59 0.08 -22.16
N THR A 315 -6.99 1.14 -21.59
CA THR A 315 -7.73 2.09 -20.75
C THR A 315 -8.04 3.41 -21.47
N TRP A 316 -7.92 3.47 -22.80
CA TRP A 316 -8.27 4.66 -23.56
C TRP A 316 -9.79 4.92 -23.57
N GLU A 317 -10.19 6.18 -23.71
CA GLU A 317 -11.59 6.61 -23.71
C GLU A 317 -12.32 6.08 -24.94
N GLY A 318 -13.40 5.31 -24.71
CA GLY A 318 -14.19 4.67 -25.76
C GLY A 318 -13.85 3.20 -26.02
N GLU A 319 -12.86 2.66 -25.32
CA GLU A 319 -12.66 1.22 -25.30
C GLU A 319 -13.83 0.55 -24.55
N LYS A 320 -14.33 -0.58 -25.08
CA LYS A 320 -15.64 -1.14 -24.67
C LYS A 320 -15.57 -1.98 -23.39
N TRP A 321 -14.39 -2.45 -22.97
CA TRP A 321 -14.25 -3.45 -21.90
C TRP A 321 -13.46 -2.97 -20.69
N THR A 322 -12.37 -2.25 -20.91
CA THR A 322 -11.47 -1.79 -19.87
C THR A 322 -11.19 -0.30 -19.94
N GLY A 323 -11.87 0.41 -20.84
CA GLY A 323 -11.69 1.82 -21.10
C GLY A 323 -11.99 2.71 -19.90
N THR A 324 -11.62 3.97 -20.03
CA THR A 324 -11.97 4.99 -19.03
C THR A 324 -13.36 5.55 -19.30
N ALA A 325 -14.26 5.38 -18.34
CA ALA A 325 -15.64 5.89 -18.43
C ALA A 325 -16.18 6.30 -17.06
N GLN A 326 -17.16 7.20 -17.07
CA GLN A 326 -17.83 7.72 -15.87
C GLN A 326 -18.90 6.78 -15.32
N THR A 327 -19.43 5.89 -16.17
CA THR A 327 -20.50 4.97 -15.84
C THR A 327 -20.15 3.55 -16.27
N GLY A 328 -20.75 2.56 -15.61
CA GLY A 328 -20.50 1.15 -15.91
C GLY A 328 -19.53 0.50 -14.91
N ARG A 329 -19.73 -0.77 -14.66
CA ARG A 329 -19.01 -1.51 -13.61
C ARG A 329 -17.63 -2.02 -14.02
N MET A 330 -17.34 -2.05 -15.31
CA MET A 330 -16.12 -2.64 -15.86
C MET A 330 -15.03 -1.60 -16.15
N PHE A 331 -15.42 -0.33 -16.17
CA PHE A 331 -14.54 0.76 -16.62
C PHE A 331 -13.74 1.35 -15.47
N THR A 332 -12.51 1.70 -15.75
CA THR A 332 -11.73 2.50 -14.82
C THR A 332 -12.23 3.95 -14.78
N ARG A 333 -12.16 4.57 -13.63
CA ARG A 333 -12.45 6.00 -13.44
C ARG A 333 -11.23 6.88 -13.67
N THR A 334 -10.04 6.30 -13.54
CA THR A 334 -8.76 7.03 -13.48
C THR A 334 -7.79 6.69 -14.62
N GLY A 335 -8.09 5.68 -15.43
CA GLY A 335 -7.17 5.16 -16.45
C GLY A 335 -6.29 4.01 -15.95
N TYR A 336 -6.48 3.58 -14.71
CA TYR A 336 -5.67 2.56 -14.05
C TYR A 336 -6.52 1.53 -13.32
N PHE A 337 -5.90 0.34 -13.06
CA PHE A 337 -6.47 -0.67 -12.16
C PHE A 337 -5.38 -1.15 -11.19
N ILE A 338 -5.78 -1.60 -10.01
CA ILE A 338 -4.85 -2.22 -9.06
C ILE A 338 -4.45 -3.60 -9.57
N ARG A 339 -3.15 -3.88 -9.52
CA ARG A 339 -2.55 -5.19 -9.84
C ARG A 339 -2.00 -5.91 -8.61
N LYS A 340 -1.55 -5.19 -7.60
CA LYS A 340 -0.77 -5.68 -6.45
C LYS A 340 -1.26 -7.00 -5.87
N PHE A 341 -2.57 -7.14 -5.71
CA PHE A 341 -3.20 -8.31 -5.07
C PHE A 341 -3.87 -9.25 -6.08
N TYR A 342 -3.58 -9.07 -7.36
CA TYR A 342 -4.19 -9.87 -8.41
C TYR A 342 -3.40 -11.17 -8.62
N ASP A 343 -3.99 -12.29 -8.21
CA ASP A 343 -3.44 -13.62 -8.50
C ASP A 343 -3.78 -14.01 -9.95
N PRO A 344 -2.78 -14.12 -10.83
CA PRO A 344 -3.01 -14.47 -12.24
C PRO A 344 -3.58 -15.87 -12.45
N ARG A 345 -3.55 -16.74 -11.42
CA ARG A 345 -4.15 -18.09 -11.49
C ARG A 345 -5.67 -18.05 -11.35
N THR A 346 -6.23 -16.93 -10.95
CA THR A 346 -7.67 -16.81 -10.73
C THR A 346 -8.42 -16.53 -12.02
N SER A 347 -9.59 -17.17 -12.19
CA SER A 347 -10.50 -16.86 -13.29
C SER A 347 -11.20 -15.53 -13.06
N SER A 348 -11.72 -14.93 -14.15
CA SER A 348 -12.38 -13.62 -14.10
C SER A 348 -13.63 -13.57 -13.23
N ASP A 349 -14.31 -14.68 -13.04
CA ASP A 349 -15.54 -14.81 -12.26
C ASP A 349 -15.35 -15.36 -10.84
N GLN A 350 -14.13 -15.78 -10.54
CA GLN A 350 -13.74 -16.27 -9.22
C GLN A 350 -12.40 -15.68 -8.82
N VAL A 351 -12.35 -14.37 -8.66
CA VAL A 351 -11.14 -13.73 -8.11
C VAL A 351 -11.02 -14.19 -6.65
N ARG A 352 -10.38 -15.31 -6.46
CA ARG A 352 -9.96 -15.78 -5.14
C ARG A 352 -8.49 -15.47 -5.01
N ASN A 353 -8.18 -14.39 -4.35
CA ASN A 353 -6.83 -14.22 -3.87
C ASN A 353 -6.58 -15.29 -2.78
N ARG A 354 -5.52 -16.05 -2.94
CA ARG A 354 -5.15 -17.11 -1.98
C ARG A 354 -4.29 -16.57 -0.85
N SER A 355 -3.61 -15.46 -1.08
CA SER A 355 -2.78 -14.84 -0.07
C SER A 355 -3.64 -14.10 0.97
N HIS A 356 -3.25 -14.19 2.22
CA HIS A 356 -3.88 -13.48 3.32
C HIS A 356 -3.51 -12.00 3.32
N HIS A 357 -4.33 -11.18 3.99
CA HIS A 357 -3.97 -9.78 4.22
C HIS A 357 -2.80 -9.69 5.20
N LYS A 358 -1.69 -9.10 4.76
CA LYS A 358 -0.47 -8.94 5.53
C LYS A 358 -0.56 -7.63 6.33
N ASP A 359 -0.86 -7.73 7.62
CA ASP A 359 -1.02 -6.55 8.49
C ASP A 359 0.34 -6.00 8.95
N TYR A 360 1.29 -6.90 9.27
CA TYR A 360 2.66 -6.53 9.61
C TYR A 360 3.65 -7.31 8.76
N ARG A 361 4.59 -6.61 8.14
CA ARG A 361 5.66 -7.21 7.34
C ARG A 361 7.00 -6.52 7.55
N PHE A 362 8.09 -7.23 7.28
CA PHE A 362 9.44 -6.78 7.60
C PHE A 362 9.85 -5.46 6.92
N ALA A 363 9.32 -5.17 5.73
CA ALA A 363 9.55 -3.88 5.09
C ALA A 363 9.03 -2.70 5.94
N GLU A 364 7.95 -2.89 6.71
CA GLU A 364 7.48 -1.84 7.63
C GLU A 364 8.46 -1.62 8.79
N ILE A 365 9.05 -2.69 9.30
CA ILE A 365 10.04 -2.58 10.38
C ILE A 365 11.25 -1.78 9.91
N LEU A 366 11.74 -2.05 8.69
CA LEU A 366 12.82 -1.29 8.06
C LEU A 366 12.47 0.19 7.90
N LEU A 367 11.27 0.50 7.40
CA LEU A 367 10.88 1.88 7.14
C LEU A 367 10.47 2.63 8.43
N ASN A 368 9.95 1.95 9.45
CA ASN A 368 9.75 2.56 10.76
C ASN A 368 11.09 2.91 11.43
N PHE A 369 12.07 2.01 11.35
CA PHE A 369 13.43 2.30 11.83
C PHE A 369 14.06 3.46 11.05
N ALA A 370 13.94 3.47 9.72
CA ALA A 370 14.46 4.57 8.90
C ALA A 370 13.85 5.92 9.31
N GLU A 371 12.54 5.98 9.57
CA GLU A 371 11.88 7.21 10.01
C GLU A 371 12.42 7.70 11.34
N ALA A 372 12.47 6.81 12.34
CA ALA A 372 12.97 7.16 13.65
C ALA A 372 14.45 7.57 13.60
N ALA A 373 15.27 6.91 12.79
CA ALA A 373 16.67 7.23 12.56
C ALA A 373 16.84 8.63 11.94
N ILE A 374 16.04 8.98 10.92
CA ILE A 374 16.06 10.33 10.32
C ILE A 374 15.79 11.40 11.38
N TYR A 375 14.69 11.28 12.11
CA TYR A 375 14.28 12.32 13.06
C TYR A 375 15.08 12.35 14.36
N SER A 376 15.95 11.35 14.61
CA SER A 376 16.94 11.34 15.70
C SER A 376 18.38 11.61 15.23
N GLY A 377 18.58 11.99 13.94
CA GLY A 377 19.87 12.41 13.41
C GLY A 377 20.82 11.28 13.02
N HIS A 378 20.31 10.09 12.74
CA HIS A 378 21.07 8.90 12.29
C HIS A 378 20.82 8.64 10.78
N ASP A 379 21.08 9.62 9.93
CA ASP A 379 20.76 9.59 8.50
C ASP A 379 21.41 8.42 7.76
N ASP A 380 22.65 8.06 8.08
CA ASP A 380 23.36 6.93 7.45
C ASP A 380 22.63 5.59 7.68
N GLU A 381 22.16 5.36 8.92
CA GLU A 381 21.40 4.15 9.25
C GLU A 381 20.04 4.13 8.55
N ALA A 382 19.40 5.29 8.42
CA ALA A 382 18.15 5.45 7.69
C ALA A 382 18.33 5.16 6.19
N ILE A 383 19.36 5.72 5.56
CA ILE A 383 19.71 5.47 4.15
C ILE A 383 19.93 3.96 3.93
N SER A 384 20.67 3.31 4.83
CA SER A 384 20.92 1.87 4.75
C SER A 384 19.62 1.06 4.76
N ALA A 385 18.67 1.37 5.66
CA ALA A 385 17.41 0.66 5.76
C ALA A 385 16.49 0.92 4.54
N ILE A 386 16.44 2.15 4.04
CA ILE A 386 15.71 2.49 2.81
C ILE A 386 16.32 1.74 1.62
N ASN A 387 17.64 1.71 1.52
CA ASN A 387 18.34 1.05 0.42
C ASN A 387 18.14 -0.47 0.43
N GLU A 388 17.92 -1.10 1.59
CA GLU A 388 17.54 -2.52 1.65
C GLU A 388 16.19 -2.76 0.95
N VAL A 389 15.20 -1.89 1.17
CA VAL A 389 13.88 -1.95 0.49
C VAL A 389 14.04 -1.72 -1.01
N ARG A 390 14.79 -0.71 -1.42
CA ARG A 390 15.04 -0.36 -2.83
C ARG A 390 15.76 -1.48 -3.58
N LYS A 391 16.77 -2.07 -2.95
CA LYS A 391 17.58 -3.16 -3.52
C LYS A 391 16.75 -4.42 -3.80
N ARG A 392 15.76 -4.74 -2.96
CA ARG A 392 14.85 -5.87 -3.19
C ARG A 392 14.19 -5.80 -4.57
N VAL A 393 13.82 -4.60 -5.02
CA VAL A 393 13.19 -4.37 -6.32
C VAL A 393 14.17 -3.90 -7.40
N SER A 394 15.47 -4.02 -7.17
CA SER A 394 16.55 -3.62 -8.10
C SER A 394 16.53 -2.11 -8.43
N MET A 395 15.99 -1.27 -7.57
CA MET A 395 16.10 0.17 -7.68
C MET A 395 17.48 0.66 -7.22
N PRO A 396 18.02 1.73 -7.82
CA PRO A 396 19.25 2.35 -7.36
C PRO A 396 19.18 2.78 -5.89
N GLU A 397 20.29 2.68 -5.20
CA GLU A 397 20.44 3.16 -3.84
C GLU A 397 20.34 4.69 -3.78
N LEU A 398 19.87 5.23 -2.65
CA LEU A 398 19.93 6.66 -2.37
C LEU A 398 21.41 7.07 -2.19
N PRO A 399 21.79 8.28 -2.66
CA PRO A 399 23.15 8.79 -2.46
C PRO A 399 23.48 8.93 -0.97
N GLU A 400 24.72 8.61 -0.60
CA GLU A 400 25.21 8.77 0.78
C GLU A 400 25.30 10.25 1.21
N ASP A 401 25.47 11.17 0.25
CA ASP A 401 25.58 12.60 0.45
C ASP A 401 24.24 13.36 0.29
N ILE A 402 23.13 12.66 0.32
CA ILE A 402 21.80 13.27 0.26
C ILE A 402 21.57 14.20 1.44
N SER A 403 21.05 15.40 1.22
CA SER A 403 20.73 16.32 2.33
C SER A 403 19.61 15.76 3.21
N HIS A 404 19.62 16.10 4.48
CA HIS A 404 18.62 15.66 5.46
C HIS A 404 17.18 15.96 4.99
N GLU A 405 16.93 17.16 4.46
CA GLU A 405 15.61 17.56 3.95
C GLU A 405 15.18 16.69 2.77
N ASN A 406 16.09 16.40 1.84
CA ASN A 406 15.81 15.53 0.72
C ASN A 406 15.63 14.08 1.16
N LEU A 407 16.38 13.63 2.17
CA LEU A 407 16.21 12.29 2.75
C LEU A 407 14.80 12.10 3.32
N ILE A 408 14.26 13.09 4.04
CA ILE A 408 12.87 13.07 4.52
C ILE A 408 11.88 12.92 3.37
N LEU A 409 12.05 13.71 2.30
CA LEU A 409 11.17 13.65 1.13
C LEU A 409 11.25 12.30 0.42
N ARG A 410 12.47 11.77 0.24
CA ARG A 410 12.71 10.46 -0.39
C ARG A 410 12.15 9.33 0.47
N TYR A 411 12.34 9.38 1.78
CA TYR A 411 11.76 8.42 2.72
C TYR A 411 10.22 8.39 2.62
N LYS A 412 9.57 9.56 2.67
CA LYS A 412 8.10 9.65 2.57
C LYS A 412 7.57 9.10 1.25
N ASN A 413 8.30 9.36 0.15
CA ASN A 413 7.95 8.81 -1.16
C ASN A 413 8.17 7.30 -1.21
N GLU A 414 9.31 6.80 -0.71
CA GLU A 414 9.61 5.36 -0.66
C GLU A 414 8.54 4.60 0.14
N ARG A 415 8.15 5.13 1.31
CA ARG A 415 7.09 4.56 2.12
C ARG A 415 5.74 4.54 1.39
N ARG A 416 5.39 5.61 0.67
CA ARG A 416 4.15 5.69 -0.12
C ARG A 416 4.13 4.66 -1.24
N VAL A 417 5.23 4.47 -1.93
CA VAL A 417 5.38 3.48 -3.01
C VAL A 417 5.36 2.06 -2.48
N GLU A 418 6.14 1.79 -1.45
CA GLU A 418 6.26 0.45 -0.87
C GLU A 418 4.93 -0.07 -0.29
N PHE A 419 4.18 0.79 0.39
CA PHE A 419 2.88 0.43 0.99
C PHE A 419 1.68 0.88 0.15
N ALA A 420 1.86 1.10 -1.16
CA ALA A 420 0.75 1.41 -2.03
C ALA A 420 -0.36 0.35 -1.90
N PHE A 421 -1.59 0.79 -1.65
CA PHE A 421 -2.80 -0.04 -1.48
C PHE A 421 -2.81 -0.96 -0.24
N GLU A 422 -1.91 -0.77 0.73
CA GLU A 422 -1.85 -1.53 1.98
C GLU A 422 -2.45 -0.77 3.18
N GLU A 423 -3.32 0.20 2.94
CA GLU A 423 -4.07 0.98 3.95
C GLU A 423 -3.21 1.84 4.89
N GLN A 424 -1.89 1.96 4.66
CA GLN A 424 -1.01 2.72 5.55
C GLN A 424 -1.08 4.24 5.32
N ARG A 425 -1.29 4.68 4.08
CA ARG A 425 -1.24 6.11 3.69
C ARG A 425 -2.18 6.99 4.49
N ILE A 426 -3.40 6.50 4.79
CA ILE A 426 -4.41 7.25 5.54
C ILE A 426 -3.92 7.64 6.95
N PHE A 427 -3.11 6.80 7.57
CA PHE A 427 -2.52 7.07 8.88
C PHE A 427 -1.25 7.90 8.76
N ASP A 428 -0.38 7.61 7.79
CA ASP A 428 0.88 8.32 7.59
C ASP A 428 0.68 9.82 7.34
N VAL A 429 -0.24 10.19 6.45
CA VAL A 429 -0.50 11.62 6.17
C VAL A 429 -1.08 12.36 7.38
N ARG A 430 -1.82 11.67 8.25
CA ARG A 430 -2.36 12.26 9.48
C ARG A 430 -1.29 12.45 10.53
N ARG A 431 -0.54 11.39 10.84
CA ARG A 431 0.46 11.42 11.90
C ARG A 431 1.64 12.37 11.60
N TRP A 432 1.99 12.54 10.32
CA TRP A 432 3.02 13.49 9.89
C TRP A 432 2.56 14.94 9.91
N HIS A 433 1.27 15.17 10.07
CA HIS A 433 0.73 16.52 10.05
C HIS A 433 0.95 17.22 11.38
N ASN A 434 1.47 18.44 11.30
CA ASN A 434 1.46 19.33 12.44
C ASN A 434 0.03 19.80 12.68
N PRO A 435 -0.55 19.64 13.90
CA PRO A 435 -1.90 20.06 14.20
C PRO A 435 -2.21 21.53 13.93
N ASP A 436 -1.17 22.37 13.96
CA ASP A 436 -1.28 23.81 13.70
C ASP A 436 -1.31 24.17 12.21
N GLU A 437 -1.03 23.21 11.32
CA GLU A 437 -1.05 23.39 9.88
C GLU A 437 -2.40 22.98 9.28
N ASN A 438 -2.84 23.71 8.26
CA ASN A 438 -4.05 23.34 7.52
C ASN A 438 -3.73 22.27 6.47
N LEU A 439 -4.29 21.08 6.63
CA LEU A 439 -4.17 19.97 5.65
C LEU A 439 -4.97 20.19 4.36
N ALA A 440 -5.52 21.34 4.13
CA ALA A 440 -6.35 21.62 2.96
C ALA A 440 -5.68 21.31 1.61
N THR A 441 -4.37 21.05 1.63
CA THR A 441 -3.55 20.83 0.44
C THR A 441 -3.33 19.36 0.07
N THR A 442 -3.63 18.39 0.95
CA THR A 442 -3.42 17.00 0.58
C THR A 442 -4.59 16.45 -0.21
N ASP A 443 -4.33 16.17 -1.48
CA ASP A 443 -5.22 15.41 -2.38
C ASP A 443 -6.66 15.98 -2.48
N LYS A 444 -6.82 17.29 -2.56
CA LYS A 444 -8.13 17.93 -2.76
C LYS A 444 -8.85 17.40 -3.99
N TRP A 445 -8.10 17.20 -5.05
CA TRP A 445 -8.59 16.63 -6.28
C TRP A 445 -7.90 15.30 -6.55
N ILE A 446 -8.67 14.29 -6.90
CA ILE A 446 -8.15 13.08 -7.50
C ILE A 446 -8.06 13.32 -8.99
N THR A 447 -6.87 13.15 -9.55
CA THR A 447 -6.65 13.26 -10.98
C THR A 447 -6.60 11.90 -11.66
N LYS A 448 -6.96 11.89 -12.92
CA LYS A 448 -6.94 10.74 -13.82
C LYS A 448 -6.04 10.99 -15.01
N MET A 449 -5.57 9.93 -15.64
CA MET A 449 -5.02 9.99 -16.98
C MET A 449 -6.15 9.75 -18.00
N SER A 450 -6.53 10.78 -18.72
CA SER A 450 -7.37 10.68 -19.91
C SER A 450 -6.50 10.25 -21.09
N ILE A 451 -6.84 9.13 -21.69
CA ILE A 451 -6.07 8.53 -22.77
C ILE A 451 -6.96 8.51 -24.00
N GLN A 452 -6.50 9.17 -25.05
CA GLN A 452 -7.24 9.25 -26.31
C GLN A 452 -6.40 8.69 -27.45
N LEU A 453 -7.06 8.04 -28.40
CA LEU A 453 -6.40 7.65 -29.65
C LEU A 453 -6.10 8.88 -30.49
N LYS A 454 -4.86 8.99 -31.00
CA LYS A 454 -4.53 9.99 -32.01
C LYS A 454 -5.30 9.68 -33.29
N LYS A 455 -6.00 10.68 -33.84
CA LYS A 455 -6.86 10.54 -35.03
C LYS A 455 -6.45 11.54 -36.09
N ASN A 456 -6.69 11.20 -37.36
CA ASN A 456 -6.59 12.14 -38.47
C ASN A 456 -7.80 13.09 -38.52
N ALA A 457 -7.84 13.95 -39.52
CA ALA A 457 -8.92 14.92 -39.72
C ALA A 457 -10.31 14.28 -39.91
N ASP A 458 -10.36 13.05 -40.43
CA ASP A 458 -11.58 12.28 -40.62
C ASP A 458 -12.01 11.51 -39.36
N GLY A 459 -11.29 11.68 -38.24
CA GLY A 459 -11.59 10.99 -36.97
C GLY A 459 -11.15 9.53 -36.93
N LYS A 460 -10.31 9.06 -37.86
CA LYS A 460 -9.80 7.69 -37.90
C LYS A 460 -8.49 7.58 -37.13
N PRO A 461 -8.31 6.51 -36.30
CA PRO A 461 -7.05 6.26 -35.59
C PRO A 461 -5.86 6.15 -36.55
N VAL A 462 -4.71 6.68 -36.14
CA VAL A 462 -3.47 6.67 -36.92
C VAL A 462 -2.29 6.10 -36.14
N ASP A 463 -1.32 5.56 -36.88
CA ASP A 463 -0.02 5.13 -36.37
C ASP A 463 0.93 6.31 -36.16
N ALA A 464 2.18 6.03 -35.76
CA ALA A 464 3.19 7.05 -35.53
C ALA A 464 3.56 7.83 -36.82
N ASN A 465 3.38 7.26 -37.98
CA ASN A 465 3.66 7.87 -39.30
C ASN A 465 2.45 8.63 -39.85
N GLY A 466 1.31 8.61 -39.12
CA GLY A 466 0.05 9.25 -39.55
C GLY A 466 -0.78 8.40 -40.51
N ASN A 467 -0.43 7.14 -40.76
CA ASN A 467 -1.21 6.23 -41.58
C ASN A 467 -2.46 5.77 -40.81
N VAL A 468 -3.57 5.69 -41.52
CA VAL A 468 -4.82 5.20 -40.92
C VAL A 468 -4.69 3.72 -40.56
N ILE A 469 -4.98 3.38 -39.34
CA ILE A 469 -5.03 2.01 -38.84
C ILE A 469 -6.39 1.41 -39.25
N THR A 470 -6.34 0.45 -40.15
CA THR A 470 -7.53 -0.20 -40.73
C THR A 470 -7.85 -1.55 -40.08
N ASP A 471 -6.91 -2.10 -39.35
CA ASP A 471 -7.06 -3.38 -38.67
C ASP A 471 -6.53 -3.33 -37.23
N LYS A 472 -6.74 -4.41 -36.51
CA LYS A 472 -6.38 -4.53 -35.08
C LYS A 472 -4.88 -4.78 -34.85
N THR A 473 -4.06 -4.81 -35.89
CA THR A 473 -2.63 -5.10 -35.82
C THR A 473 -1.76 -3.84 -35.81
N GLY A 474 -2.38 -2.68 -36.04
CA GLY A 474 -1.68 -1.40 -36.05
C GLY A 474 -1.29 -0.92 -34.65
N ALA A 475 -0.12 -0.32 -34.54
CA ALA A 475 0.32 0.33 -33.31
C ALA A 475 -0.37 1.69 -33.16
N PHE A 476 -1.28 1.80 -32.20
CA PHE A 476 -1.94 3.06 -31.89
C PHE A 476 -0.98 4.05 -31.25
N VAL A 477 -1.20 5.33 -31.56
CA VAL A 477 -0.60 6.44 -30.83
C VAL A 477 -1.64 7.00 -29.87
N TYR A 478 -1.21 7.18 -28.64
CA TYR A 478 -2.06 7.71 -27.58
C TYR A 478 -1.69 9.14 -27.24
N ILE A 479 -2.71 9.91 -26.84
CA ILE A 479 -2.56 11.24 -26.26
C ILE A 479 -2.94 11.13 -24.81
N TYR A 480 -1.99 11.44 -23.93
CA TYR A 480 -2.14 11.40 -22.47
C TYR A 480 -2.39 12.80 -21.95
N THR A 481 -3.48 12.97 -21.21
CA THR A 481 -3.86 14.27 -20.64
C THR A 481 -4.34 14.10 -19.21
N ARG A 482 -3.79 14.87 -18.28
CA ARG A 482 -4.28 14.91 -16.90
C ARG A 482 -5.63 15.62 -16.87
N LYS A 483 -6.60 15.02 -16.18
CA LYS A 483 -7.94 15.60 -15.97
C LYS A 483 -8.41 15.31 -14.55
N PRO A 484 -9.29 16.13 -13.97
CA PRO A 484 -9.93 15.77 -12.71
C PRO A 484 -10.73 14.48 -12.86
N ALA A 485 -10.73 13.64 -11.84
CA ALA A 485 -11.70 12.57 -11.70
C ALA A 485 -13.03 13.21 -11.27
N VAL A 486 -13.99 13.27 -12.16
CA VAL A 486 -15.17 14.17 -12.11
C VAL A 486 -16.02 14.06 -10.84
N TYR A 487 -15.99 12.92 -10.16
CA TYR A 487 -16.83 12.68 -8.98
C TYR A 487 -16.06 12.60 -7.66
N GLU A 488 -14.75 12.83 -7.70
CA GLU A 488 -13.90 12.62 -6.54
C GLU A 488 -13.18 13.92 -6.18
N ARG A 489 -13.72 14.61 -5.20
CA ARG A 489 -13.08 15.74 -4.55
C ARG A 489 -12.94 15.42 -3.06
N HIS A 490 -11.75 15.47 -2.55
CA HIS A 490 -11.54 15.37 -1.12
C HIS A 490 -11.85 16.71 -0.47
N MET A 491 -12.80 16.72 0.44
CA MET A 491 -12.99 17.81 1.38
C MET A 491 -12.16 17.52 2.62
N TRP A 492 -11.57 18.55 3.19
CA TRP A 492 -10.78 18.39 4.39
C TRP A 492 -11.19 19.39 5.47
N GLU A 493 -11.34 18.86 6.70
CA GLU A 493 -11.43 19.64 7.93
C GLU A 493 -10.45 19.06 8.95
N ASN A 494 -9.80 19.89 9.76
CA ASN A 494 -8.79 19.43 10.72
C ASN A 494 -9.32 18.44 11.75
N LYS A 495 -10.63 18.44 12.03
CA LYS A 495 -11.24 17.40 12.89
C LYS A 495 -11.02 15.97 12.35
N TRP A 496 -10.85 15.81 11.02
CA TRP A 496 -10.64 14.50 10.40
C TRP A 496 -9.21 13.96 10.55
N LEU A 497 -8.32 14.70 11.20
CA LEU A 497 -7.04 14.16 11.66
C LEU A 497 -7.24 12.99 12.62
N LYS A 498 -8.31 13.05 13.42
CA LYS A 498 -8.71 11.99 14.36
C LYS A 498 -10.14 11.56 14.08
N PHE A 499 -10.38 10.25 14.05
CA PHE A 499 -11.74 9.76 13.81
C PHE A 499 -12.64 9.98 15.03
N PRO A 500 -13.96 10.17 14.82
CA PRO A 500 -14.89 10.35 15.93
C PRO A 500 -15.04 9.06 16.74
N ILE A 501 -15.08 9.17 18.04
CA ILE A 501 -15.51 8.07 18.91
C ILE A 501 -17.01 7.85 18.66
N PRO A 502 -17.49 6.61 18.52
CA PRO A 502 -18.88 6.33 18.24
C PRO A 502 -19.82 7.02 19.22
N LEU A 503 -20.83 7.71 18.72
CA LEU A 503 -21.74 8.50 19.55
C LEU A 503 -22.46 7.65 20.61
N SER A 504 -22.70 6.36 20.33
CA SER A 504 -23.24 5.42 21.31
C SER A 504 -22.36 5.28 22.55
N GLU A 505 -21.04 5.22 22.37
CA GLU A 505 -20.08 5.15 23.48
C GLU A 505 -20.02 6.46 24.25
N ILE A 506 -19.97 7.58 23.55
CA ILE A 506 -20.01 8.91 24.18
C ILE A 506 -21.28 9.07 25.04
N ASN A 507 -22.45 8.75 24.49
CA ASN A 507 -23.72 8.84 25.21
C ASN A 507 -23.76 7.88 26.40
N ARG A 508 -23.20 6.68 26.27
CA ARG A 508 -23.11 5.73 27.38
C ARG A 508 -22.27 6.30 28.54
N ILE A 509 -21.07 6.79 28.23
CA ILE A 509 -20.19 7.38 29.26
C ILE A 509 -20.82 8.59 29.92
N ARG A 510 -21.42 9.49 29.14
CA ARG A 510 -22.14 10.67 29.69
C ARG A 510 -23.32 10.28 30.58
N SER A 511 -24.09 9.26 30.21
CA SER A 511 -25.23 8.79 31.03
C SER A 511 -24.80 8.18 32.37
N LEU A 512 -23.57 7.71 32.45
CA LEU A 512 -22.96 7.21 33.68
C LEU A 512 -22.25 8.30 34.50
N GLY A 513 -22.27 9.55 34.03
CA GLY A 513 -21.60 10.68 34.71
C GLY A 513 -20.10 10.76 34.46
N GLY A 514 -19.59 10.05 33.43
CA GLY A 514 -18.20 10.11 33.02
C GLY A 514 -17.87 11.33 32.12
N ASP A 515 -16.59 11.55 31.92
CA ASP A 515 -16.06 12.66 31.09
C ASP A 515 -16.44 12.51 29.61
N ASP A 516 -16.42 13.62 28.87
CA ASP A 516 -16.58 13.61 27.43
C ASP A 516 -15.26 13.19 26.76
N TRP A 517 -15.26 12.06 26.09
CA TRP A 517 -14.09 11.50 25.43
C TRP A 517 -14.01 11.82 23.94
N GLN A 518 -14.95 12.59 23.41
CA GLN A 518 -14.97 12.87 21.98
C GLN A 518 -13.71 13.61 21.51
N ASN A 519 -13.28 13.30 20.30
CA ASN A 519 -12.19 14.03 19.68
C ASN A 519 -12.62 15.45 19.32
N PRO A 520 -11.71 16.43 19.38
CA PRO A 520 -12.02 17.83 19.08
C PRO A 520 -12.68 18.03 17.72
N GLY A 521 -13.75 18.81 17.67
CA GLY A 521 -14.47 19.14 16.45
C GLY A 521 -15.60 18.18 16.04
N TRP A 522 -15.82 17.12 16.81
CA TRP A 522 -16.88 16.13 16.60
C TRP A 522 -18.05 16.28 17.59
#